data_2437bea927076f0c50ee481dc22310d5
#
_entry.id   2437bea927076f0c50ee481dc22310d5
#
_cell.length_a   1.000
_cell.length_b   1.000
_cell.length_c   1.000
_cell.angle_alpha   90.00
_cell.angle_beta   90.00
_cell.angle_gamma   90.00
#
_symmetry.space_group_name_H-M   'P 1'
#
loop_
_entity.id
_entity.type
_entity.pdbx_description
1 polymer ?
#
loop_
_entity_poly.entity_id
_entity_poly.type
_entity_poly.pdbx_seq_one_letter_code
_entity_poly.pdbx_strand_id
1 'polypeptide(L)'
;MYKKYGDCFKKLRNQKNLGLSYFSKIGINRANLSRFERGQTMMSFERVDLMLEEMQVPLAEYELIVNNFMPNYQDFFLLELEEADFSQNFNKIQKLYLEAREAGKHMLSLAAKTRLENITPSEVREIENYLCNVKEWGYFELTLFYFLSDHIAIDQLENLLANFDKRCEKYCRLLKYRRRLLQIAYQSAAIFAAHGERSEAENILEITKKYREMGVDLYAEVLRHLATGIVIFNFEDKDLGREKINCALGALEEFGGLRLKEFYQRRLEKFLKK
;
A
#
# COMPACT_ATOMS: atom_id res chain seq x y z
N MET A 1 16.97 13.91 -21.99
CA MET A 1 16.35 12.79 -21.25
C MET A 1 17.31 12.17 -20.23
N TYR A 2 18.57 11.91 -20.54
CA TYR A 2 19.53 11.20 -19.67
C TYR A 2 20.19 12.04 -18.58
N LYS A 3 20.15 13.36 -18.69
CA LYS A 3 20.89 14.29 -17.82
C LYS A 3 20.51 14.16 -16.33
N LYS A 4 19.22 13.96 -16.01
CA LYS A 4 18.76 13.86 -14.63
C LYS A 4 19.45 12.74 -13.84
N TYR A 5 19.67 11.57 -14.45
CA TYR A 5 20.30 10.43 -13.79
C TYR A 5 21.76 10.70 -13.45
N GLY A 6 22.53 11.20 -14.43
CA GLY A 6 23.93 11.54 -14.22
C GLY A 6 24.14 12.69 -13.23
N ASP A 7 23.30 13.74 -13.31
CA ASP A 7 23.35 14.88 -12.37
C ASP A 7 23.07 14.44 -10.92
N CYS A 8 22.08 13.56 -10.71
CA CYS A 8 21.75 13.01 -9.38
C CYS A 8 22.90 12.15 -8.85
N PHE A 9 23.45 11.27 -9.69
CA PHE A 9 24.61 10.46 -9.33
C PHE A 9 25.80 11.33 -8.93
N LYS A 10 26.13 12.37 -9.72
CA LYS A 10 27.19 13.32 -9.43
C LYS A 10 26.99 14.02 -8.08
N LYS A 11 25.76 14.44 -7.77
CA LYS A 11 25.45 15.07 -6.46
C LYS A 11 25.76 14.11 -5.31
N LEU A 12 25.29 12.85 -5.38
CA LEU A 12 25.57 11.82 -4.38
C LEU A 12 27.06 11.57 -4.21
N ARG A 13 27.78 11.36 -5.32
CA ARG A 13 29.23 11.15 -5.30
C ARG A 13 29.97 12.32 -4.62
N ASN A 14 29.61 13.55 -4.97
CA ASN A 14 30.23 14.74 -4.40
C ASN A 14 29.90 14.89 -2.91
N GLN A 15 28.68 14.55 -2.47
CA GLN A 15 28.31 14.54 -1.05
C GLN A 15 29.15 13.54 -0.23
N LYS A 16 29.56 12.44 -0.86
CA LYS A 16 30.48 11.46 -0.25
C LYS A 16 31.96 11.84 -0.41
N ASN A 17 32.27 13.01 -0.99
CA ASN A 17 33.64 13.48 -1.26
C ASN A 17 34.47 12.52 -2.12
N LEU A 18 33.85 11.79 -3.07
CA LEU A 18 34.50 10.81 -3.91
C LEU A 18 34.90 11.41 -5.26
N GLY A 19 36.13 11.15 -5.68
CA GLY A 19 36.60 11.53 -7.01
C GLY A 19 36.08 10.58 -8.10
N LEU A 20 36.14 11.02 -9.38
CA LEU A 20 35.76 10.17 -10.54
C LEU A 20 36.61 8.89 -10.65
N SER A 21 37.86 8.90 -10.19
CA SER A 21 38.79 7.75 -10.22
C SER A 21 38.48 6.72 -9.13
N TYR A 22 37.65 7.07 -8.13
CA TYR A 22 37.30 6.16 -7.03
C TYR A 22 36.75 4.83 -7.52
N PHE A 23 35.92 4.86 -8.55
CA PHE A 23 35.26 3.69 -9.10
C PHE A 23 36.09 2.87 -10.06
N SER A 24 37.37 3.27 -10.31
CA SER A 24 38.29 2.49 -11.16
C SER A 24 38.59 1.11 -10.57
N LYS A 25 38.57 0.97 -9.25
CA LYS A 25 38.71 -0.30 -8.52
C LYS A 25 37.66 -1.35 -8.84
N ILE A 26 36.45 -0.91 -9.27
CA ILE A 26 35.35 -1.78 -9.70
C ILE A 26 35.17 -1.79 -11.23
N GLY A 27 36.20 -1.41 -11.96
CA GLY A 27 36.21 -1.48 -13.43
C GLY A 27 35.48 -0.34 -14.16
N ILE A 28 35.09 0.73 -13.44
CA ILE A 28 34.40 1.88 -14.05
C ILE A 28 35.43 2.89 -14.59
N ASN A 29 35.42 3.11 -15.90
CA ASN A 29 36.30 4.07 -16.54
C ASN A 29 35.89 5.51 -16.20
N ARG A 30 36.88 6.33 -15.74
CA ARG A 30 36.70 7.74 -15.39
C ARG A 30 36.05 8.56 -16.50
N ALA A 31 36.42 8.35 -17.76
CA ALA A 31 35.87 9.11 -18.88
C ALA A 31 34.40 8.76 -19.15
N ASN A 32 34.03 7.47 -18.98
CA ASN A 32 32.64 7.02 -19.12
C ASN A 32 31.75 7.58 -17.99
N LEU A 33 32.23 7.53 -16.75
CA LEU A 33 31.54 8.12 -15.62
C LEU A 33 31.36 9.63 -15.81
N SER A 34 32.38 10.35 -16.23
CA SER A 34 32.30 11.79 -16.53
C SER A 34 31.25 12.11 -17.60
N ARG A 35 31.15 11.28 -18.66
CA ARG A 35 30.13 11.47 -19.71
C ARG A 35 28.71 11.17 -19.19
N PHE A 36 28.57 10.14 -18.37
CA PHE A 36 27.32 9.83 -17.71
C PHE A 36 26.85 10.99 -16.82
N GLU A 37 27.73 11.49 -15.94
CA GLU A 37 27.42 12.60 -15.03
C GLU A 37 27.06 13.91 -15.76
N ARG A 38 27.54 14.10 -16.99
CA ARG A 38 27.16 15.24 -17.85
C ARG A 38 25.92 14.97 -18.70
N GLY A 39 25.31 13.79 -18.57
CA GLY A 39 24.15 13.39 -19.35
C GLY A 39 24.42 13.18 -20.83
N GLN A 40 25.68 12.95 -21.21
CA GLN A 40 26.09 12.72 -22.59
C GLN A 40 25.89 11.26 -23.03
N THR A 41 26.00 10.33 -22.09
CA THR A 41 25.76 8.89 -22.29
C THR A 41 25.02 8.32 -21.12
N MET A 42 24.25 7.22 -21.35
CA MET A 42 23.75 6.39 -20.26
C MET A 42 24.81 5.35 -19.86
N MET A 43 24.72 4.91 -18.62
CA MET A 43 25.39 3.70 -18.13
C MET A 43 24.39 2.55 -18.02
N SER A 44 24.87 1.30 -18.09
CA SER A 44 24.02 0.15 -17.78
C SER A 44 23.57 0.22 -16.31
N PHE A 45 22.36 -0.28 -16.06
CA PHE A 45 21.77 -0.30 -14.71
C PHE A 45 22.70 -1.01 -13.71
N GLU A 46 23.25 -2.18 -14.10
CA GLU A 46 24.22 -2.93 -13.31
C GLU A 46 25.41 -2.08 -12.84
N ARG A 47 25.98 -1.25 -13.72
CA ARG A 47 27.11 -0.38 -13.36
C ARG A 47 26.70 0.75 -12.43
N VAL A 48 25.51 1.31 -12.62
CA VAL A 48 24.97 2.33 -11.72
C VAL A 48 24.74 1.74 -10.34
N ASP A 49 24.12 0.56 -10.26
CA ASP A 49 23.84 -0.16 -9.02
C ASP A 49 25.14 -0.48 -8.27
N LEU A 50 26.12 -1.07 -8.94
CA LEU A 50 27.44 -1.36 -8.37
C LEU A 50 28.15 -0.10 -7.81
N MET A 51 28.04 1.04 -8.50
CA MET A 51 28.61 2.29 -7.99
C MET A 51 27.83 2.85 -6.80
N LEU A 52 26.52 2.68 -6.76
CA LEU A 52 25.68 3.08 -5.63
C LEU A 52 26.00 2.21 -4.39
N GLU A 53 26.16 0.90 -4.55
CA GLU A 53 26.61 0.00 -3.48
C GLU A 53 27.96 0.44 -2.91
N GLU A 54 28.94 0.76 -3.77
CA GLU A 54 30.23 1.28 -3.35
C GLU A 54 30.16 2.59 -2.56
N MET A 55 29.15 3.41 -2.82
CA MET A 55 28.86 4.63 -2.06
C MET A 55 28.01 4.39 -0.81
N GLN A 56 27.55 3.16 -0.57
CA GLN A 56 26.56 2.84 0.47
C GLN A 56 25.28 3.66 0.31
N VAL A 57 24.79 3.77 -0.91
CA VAL A 57 23.54 4.45 -1.26
C VAL A 57 22.56 3.40 -1.79
N PRO A 58 21.46 3.12 -1.10
CA PRO A 58 20.44 2.22 -1.62
C PRO A 58 19.84 2.74 -2.93
N LEU A 59 19.48 1.82 -3.83
CA LEU A 59 18.84 2.16 -5.10
C LEU A 59 17.55 2.97 -4.90
N ALA A 60 16.78 2.66 -3.83
CA ALA A 60 15.57 3.41 -3.46
C ALA A 60 15.87 4.88 -3.10
N GLU A 61 16.99 5.16 -2.46
CA GLU A 61 17.42 6.54 -2.16
C GLU A 61 17.79 7.28 -3.46
N TYR A 62 18.50 6.62 -4.36
CA TYR A 62 18.81 7.19 -5.67
C TYR A 62 17.55 7.50 -6.49
N GLU A 63 16.56 6.60 -6.49
CA GLU A 63 15.26 6.81 -7.13
C GLU A 63 14.57 8.07 -6.59
N LEU A 64 14.50 8.24 -5.28
CA LEU A 64 13.92 9.43 -4.64
C LEU A 64 14.60 10.72 -5.10
N ILE A 65 15.94 10.74 -5.17
CA ILE A 65 16.69 11.91 -5.60
C ILE A 65 16.44 12.20 -7.10
N VAL A 66 16.39 11.16 -7.93
CA VAL A 66 16.09 11.28 -9.38
C VAL A 66 14.68 11.85 -9.59
N ASN A 67 13.75 11.56 -8.70
CA ASN A 67 12.38 12.05 -8.72
C ASN A 67 12.17 13.31 -7.86
N ASN A 68 13.24 14.04 -7.49
CA ASN A 68 13.18 15.24 -6.65
C ASN A 68 12.47 14.99 -5.30
N PHE A 69 12.76 13.87 -4.66
CA PHE A 69 12.16 13.41 -3.40
C PHE A 69 10.63 13.20 -3.45
N MET A 70 10.08 13.09 -4.65
CA MET A 70 8.69 12.70 -4.84
C MET A 70 8.59 11.20 -5.08
N PRO A 71 7.61 10.50 -4.52
CA PRO A 71 7.28 9.14 -4.92
C PRO A 71 7.04 9.04 -6.43
N ASN A 72 7.16 7.85 -7.00
CA ASN A 72 6.70 7.65 -8.37
C ASN A 72 5.20 7.97 -8.50
N TYR A 73 4.73 8.21 -9.73
CA TYR A 73 3.35 8.64 -9.98
C TYR A 73 2.31 7.72 -9.32
N GLN A 74 2.49 6.41 -9.39
CA GLN A 74 1.55 5.43 -8.84
C GLN A 74 1.49 5.51 -7.31
N ASP A 75 2.65 5.49 -6.64
CA ASP A 75 2.71 5.60 -5.18
C ASP A 75 2.18 6.95 -4.69
N PHE A 76 2.52 8.04 -5.37
CA PHE A 76 2.00 9.37 -5.06
C PHE A 76 0.47 9.42 -5.19
N PHE A 77 -0.06 8.89 -6.29
CA PHE A 77 -1.50 8.83 -6.54
C PHE A 77 -2.24 8.07 -5.44
N LEU A 78 -1.72 6.89 -5.04
CA LEU A 78 -2.34 6.09 -3.99
C LEU A 78 -2.32 6.78 -2.63
N LEU A 79 -1.23 7.47 -2.28
CA LEU A 79 -1.12 8.27 -1.06
C LEU A 79 -2.15 9.41 -1.04
N GLU A 80 -2.26 10.14 -2.15
CA GLU A 80 -3.24 11.22 -2.29
C GLU A 80 -4.69 10.72 -2.24
N LEU A 81 -4.94 9.54 -2.80
CA LEU A 81 -6.26 8.91 -2.75
C LEU A 81 -6.63 8.47 -1.34
N GLU A 82 -5.70 7.86 -0.61
CA GLU A 82 -5.92 7.49 0.80
C GLU A 82 -6.17 8.71 1.69
N GLU A 83 -5.37 9.76 1.53
CA GLU A 83 -5.57 11.01 2.28
C GLU A 83 -6.92 11.66 1.97
N ALA A 84 -7.35 11.63 0.70
CA ALA A 84 -8.64 12.13 0.29
C ALA A 84 -9.80 11.28 0.84
N ASP A 85 -9.64 9.95 0.92
CA ASP A 85 -10.62 9.03 1.51
C ASP A 85 -10.73 9.24 3.04
N PHE A 86 -9.59 9.33 3.74
CA PHE A 86 -9.56 9.65 5.17
C PHE A 86 -10.27 10.97 5.50
N SER A 87 -10.00 12.00 4.70
CA SER A 87 -10.58 13.34 4.88
C SER A 87 -11.97 13.53 4.27
N GLN A 88 -12.53 12.48 3.62
CA GLN A 88 -13.79 12.54 2.84
C GLN A 88 -13.81 13.69 1.82
N ASN A 89 -12.68 13.97 1.21
CA ASN A 89 -12.57 14.99 0.18
C ASN A 89 -12.98 14.43 -1.20
N PHE A 90 -14.29 14.27 -1.39
CA PHE A 90 -14.85 13.73 -2.65
C PHE A 90 -14.47 14.54 -3.88
N ASN A 91 -14.29 15.86 -3.75
CA ASN A 91 -13.82 16.70 -4.86
C ASN A 91 -12.39 16.31 -5.27
N LYS A 92 -11.51 16.03 -4.31
CA LYS A 92 -10.15 15.56 -4.58
C LYS A 92 -10.16 14.17 -5.20
N ILE A 93 -10.98 13.26 -4.70
CA ILE A 93 -11.13 11.90 -5.27
C ILE A 93 -11.61 11.99 -6.72
N GLN A 94 -12.62 12.82 -7.01
CA GLN A 94 -13.11 13.05 -8.37
C GLN A 94 -12.03 13.63 -9.29
N LYS A 95 -11.22 14.55 -8.81
CA LYS A 95 -10.08 15.10 -9.55
C LYS A 95 -9.05 14.02 -9.87
N LEU A 96 -8.65 13.23 -8.89
CA LEU A 96 -7.74 12.10 -9.07
C LEU A 96 -8.25 11.08 -10.09
N TYR A 97 -9.55 10.76 -10.04
CA TYR A 97 -10.19 9.90 -11.03
C TYR A 97 -10.01 10.43 -12.46
N LEU A 98 -10.31 11.72 -12.69
CA LEU A 98 -10.21 12.34 -14.01
C LEU A 98 -8.74 12.39 -14.49
N GLU A 99 -7.82 12.81 -13.64
CA GLU A 99 -6.38 12.88 -13.95
C GLU A 99 -5.82 11.50 -14.34
N ALA A 100 -6.16 10.45 -13.59
CA ALA A 100 -5.72 9.09 -13.90
C ALA A 100 -6.31 8.59 -15.23
N ARG A 101 -7.57 8.91 -15.50
CA ARG A 101 -8.26 8.57 -16.76
C ARG A 101 -7.62 9.25 -17.95
N GLU A 102 -7.36 10.56 -17.88
CA GLU A 102 -6.68 11.34 -18.92
C GLU A 102 -5.25 10.87 -19.16
N ALA A 103 -4.55 10.47 -18.12
CA ALA A 103 -3.21 9.89 -18.20
C ALA A 103 -3.18 8.44 -18.73
N GLY A 104 -4.32 7.86 -19.07
CA GLY A 104 -4.43 6.45 -19.52
C GLY A 104 -4.10 5.43 -18.43
N LYS A 105 -4.17 5.81 -17.14
CA LYS A 105 -3.90 4.95 -15.98
C LYS A 105 -5.18 4.30 -15.48
N HIS A 106 -5.73 3.39 -16.29
CA HIS A 106 -7.07 2.86 -16.10
C HIS A 106 -7.31 2.25 -14.71
N MET A 107 -6.45 1.34 -14.22
CA MET A 107 -6.62 0.73 -12.89
C MET A 107 -6.52 1.74 -11.75
N LEU A 108 -5.71 2.79 -11.87
CA LEU A 108 -5.69 3.89 -10.88
C LEU A 108 -6.98 4.70 -10.91
N SER A 109 -7.54 4.95 -12.10
CA SER A 109 -8.84 5.63 -12.20
C SER A 109 -9.96 4.80 -11.56
N LEU A 110 -9.97 3.48 -11.77
CA LEU A 110 -10.91 2.59 -11.10
C LEU A 110 -10.70 2.54 -9.58
N ALA A 111 -9.44 2.54 -9.10
CA ALA A 111 -9.14 2.65 -7.68
C ALA A 111 -9.76 3.91 -7.05
N ALA A 112 -9.63 5.08 -7.68
CA ALA A 112 -10.29 6.30 -7.22
C ALA A 112 -11.81 6.16 -7.26
N LYS A 113 -12.37 5.55 -8.29
CA LYS A 113 -13.81 5.38 -8.45
C LYS A 113 -14.44 4.48 -7.38
N THR A 114 -13.68 3.52 -6.78
CA THR A 114 -14.17 2.74 -5.63
C THR A 114 -14.49 3.62 -4.40
N ARG A 115 -13.91 4.84 -4.33
CA ARG A 115 -14.15 5.79 -3.22
C ARG A 115 -15.24 6.81 -3.56
N LEU A 116 -15.82 6.71 -4.75
CA LEU A 116 -16.99 7.46 -5.19
C LEU A 116 -18.21 6.53 -5.19
N GLU A 117 -19.42 7.07 -4.98
CA GLU A 117 -20.65 6.28 -4.91
C GLU A 117 -21.13 5.72 -6.26
N ASN A 118 -20.37 5.94 -7.34
CA ASN A 118 -20.81 5.66 -8.71
C ASN A 118 -20.01 4.57 -9.44
N ILE A 119 -19.26 3.72 -8.72
CA ILE A 119 -18.64 2.55 -9.34
C ILE A 119 -19.70 1.53 -9.79
N THR A 120 -19.57 1.05 -11.01
CA THR A 120 -20.53 0.11 -11.58
C THR A 120 -20.12 -1.34 -11.34
N PRO A 121 -21.08 -2.30 -11.33
CA PRO A 121 -20.76 -3.73 -11.19
C PRO A 121 -19.80 -4.28 -12.27
N SER A 122 -19.79 -3.68 -13.47
CA SER A 122 -18.83 -4.06 -14.53
C SER A 122 -17.42 -3.60 -14.22
N GLU A 123 -17.25 -2.41 -13.65
CA GLU A 123 -15.94 -1.88 -13.23
C GLU A 123 -15.39 -2.64 -12.01
N VAL A 124 -16.24 -3.03 -11.07
CA VAL A 124 -15.88 -3.91 -9.95
C VAL A 124 -15.33 -5.24 -10.49
N ARG A 125 -16.05 -5.88 -11.43
CA ARG A 125 -15.58 -7.12 -12.08
C ARG A 125 -14.28 -6.95 -12.86
N GLU A 126 -14.04 -5.79 -13.43
CA GLU A 126 -12.80 -5.52 -14.14
C GLU A 126 -11.59 -5.50 -13.18
N ILE A 127 -11.72 -4.86 -12.01
CA ILE A 127 -10.69 -4.88 -10.97
C ILE A 127 -10.49 -6.31 -10.44
N GLU A 128 -11.57 -7.03 -10.18
CA GLU A 128 -11.55 -8.42 -9.72
C GLU A 128 -10.77 -9.30 -10.72
N ASN A 129 -11.11 -9.23 -12.00
CA ASN A 129 -10.44 -9.98 -13.05
C ASN A 129 -8.94 -9.63 -13.13
N TYR A 130 -8.59 -8.36 -13.00
CA TYR A 130 -7.19 -7.94 -12.95
C TYR A 130 -6.47 -8.62 -11.78
N LEU A 131 -7.02 -8.54 -10.56
CA LEU A 131 -6.41 -9.15 -9.36
C LEU A 131 -6.31 -10.68 -9.46
N CYS A 132 -7.30 -11.35 -10.05
CA CYS A 132 -7.28 -12.81 -10.27
C CYS A 132 -6.16 -13.23 -11.22
N ASN A 133 -5.85 -12.41 -12.23
CA ASN A 133 -4.84 -12.73 -13.25
C ASN A 133 -3.40 -12.43 -12.80
N VAL A 134 -3.20 -11.60 -11.79
CA VAL A 134 -1.86 -11.28 -11.25
C VAL A 134 -1.43 -12.37 -10.27
N LYS A 135 -0.30 -13.04 -10.56
CA LYS A 135 0.19 -14.18 -9.75
C LYS A 135 0.78 -13.76 -8.41
N GLU A 136 1.55 -12.69 -8.39
CA GLU A 136 2.22 -12.14 -7.21
C GLU A 136 1.75 -10.70 -7.01
N TRP A 137 1.26 -10.40 -5.82
CA TRP A 137 0.71 -9.08 -5.52
C TRP A 137 1.77 -8.18 -4.88
N GLY A 138 2.09 -7.11 -5.61
CA GLY A 138 2.85 -5.98 -5.10
C GLY A 138 1.99 -5.03 -4.27
N TYR A 139 2.54 -3.87 -3.92
CA TYR A 139 1.82 -2.87 -3.11
C TYR A 139 0.59 -2.30 -3.83
N PHE A 140 0.67 -2.21 -5.16
CA PHE A 140 -0.46 -1.73 -5.97
C PHE A 140 -1.65 -2.66 -5.90
N GLU A 141 -1.46 -3.95 -6.14
CA GLU A 141 -2.52 -4.96 -6.10
C GLU A 141 -3.13 -5.08 -4.70
N LEU A 142 -2.29 -5.06 -3.68
CA LEU A 142 -2.75 -5.02 -2.28
C LEU A 142 -3.62 -3.80 -2.01
N THR A 143 -3.21 -2.62 -2.46
CA THR A 143 -3.98 -1.39 -2.24
C THR A 143 -5.27 -1.38 -3.05
N LEU A 144 -5.22 -1.87 -4.28
CA LEU A 144 -6.39 -2.01 -5.13
C LEU A 144 -7.42 -2.98 -4.51
N PHE A 145 -6.95 -4.12 -3.96
CA PHE A 145 -7.82 -5.06 -3.24
C PHE A 145 -8.41 -4.43 -1.96
N TYR A 146 -7.61 -3.67 -1.20
CA TYR A 146 -8.12 -2.93 -0.04
C TYR A 146 -9.28 -2.01 -0.40
N PHE A 147 -9.19 -1.31 -1.52
CA PHE A 147 -10.28 -0.44 -1.99
C PHE A 147 -11.46 -1.23 -2.55
N LEU A 148 -11.21 -2.35 -3.24
CA LEU A 148 -12.23 -3.18 -3.85
C LEU A 148 -13.10 -3.90 -2.82
N SER A 149 -12.54 -4.32 -1.69
CA SER A 149 -13.19 -5.22 -0.72
C SER A 149 -14.51 -4.70 -0.16
N ASP A 150 -14.77 -3.40 -0.21
CA ASP A 150 -16.06 -2.81 0.18
C ASP A 150 -17.17 -2.99 -0.87
N HIS A 151 -16.85 -3.47 -2.07
CA HIS A 151 -17.74 -3.47 -3.25
C HIS A 151 -17.99 -4.86 -3.86
N ILE A 152 -17.29 -5.89 -3.40
CA ILE A 152 -17.41 -7.26 -3.92
C ILE A 152 -18.34 -8.11 -3.06
N ALA A 153 -18.94 -9.12 -3.68
CA ALA A 153 -19.75 -10.10 -2.97
C ALA A 153 -18.87 -11.02 -2.09
N ILE A 154 -19.48 -11.65 -1.09
CA ILE A 154 -18.79 -12.49 -0.10
C ILE A 154 -18.03 -13.64 -0.74
N ASP A 155 -18.64 -14.35 -1.69
CA ASP A 155 -18.04 -15.44 -2.42
C ASP A 155 -16.81 -14.99 -3.26
N GLN A 156 -16.87 -13.80 -3.81
CA GLN A 156 -15.76 -13.19 -4.54
C GLN A 156 -14.62 -12.78 -3.60
N LEU A 157 -14.95 -12.21 -2.42
CA LEU A 157 -13.99 -11.89 -1.38
C LEU A 157 -13.25 -13.15 -0.92
N GLU A 158 -13.98 -14.24 -0.65
CA GLU A 158 -13.43 -15.53 -0.27
C GLU A 158 -12.46 -16.06 -1.34
N ASN A 159 -12.85 -16.05 -2.61
CA ASN A 159 -12.03 -16.50 -3.74
C ASN A 159 -10.71 -15.69 -3.86
N LEU A 160 -10.75 -14.37 -3.68
CA LEU A 160 -9.55 -13.53 -3.71
C LEU A 160 -8.64 -13.81 -2.52
N LEU A 161 -9.21 -14.12 -1.35
CA LEU A 161 -8.47 -14.45 -0.13
C LEU A 161 -7.92 -15.87 -0.11
N ALA A 162 -8.50 -16.82 -0.84
CA ALA A 162 -8.10 -18.23 -0.85
C ALA A 162 -6.60 -18.47 -1.13
N ASN A 163 -5.97 -17.59 -1.90
CA ASN A 163 -4.54 -17.65 -2.22
C ASN A 163 -3.76 -16.40 -1.76
N PHE A 164 -4.38 -15.56 -0.95
CA PHE A 164 -3.85 -14.29 -0.50
C PHE A 164 -2.45 -14.43 0.12
N ASP A 165 -2.31 -15.41 0.98
CA ASP A 165 -1.09 -15.74 1.69
C ASP A 165 0.08 -15.99 0.74
N LYS A 166 -0.12 -16.89 -0.24
CA LYS A 166 0.92 -17.25 -1.22
C LYS A 166 1.28 -16.10 -2.16
N ARG A 167 0.31 -15.25 -2.52
CA ARG A 167 0.51 -14.12 -3.42
C ARG A 167 1.35 -13.00 -2.82
N CYS A 168 1.33 -12.86 -1.48
CA CYS A 168 1.94 -11.73 -0.77
C CYS A 168 3.19 -12.10 0.04
N GLU A 169 3.49 -13.38 0.26
CA GLU A 169 4.50 -13.88 1.18
C GLU A 169 5.88 -13.21 1.00
N LYS A 170 6.33 -13.05 -0.23
CA LYS A 170 7.66 -12.51 -0.54
C LYS A 170 7.86 -11.07 -0.03
N TYR A 171 6.79 -10.28 -0.01
CA TYR A 171 6.86 -8.85 0.33
C TYR A 171 6.56 -8.56 1.80
N CYS A 172 6.04 -9.52 2.57
CA CYS A 172 5.57 -9.30 3.95
C CYS A 172 6.66 -8.91 4.94
N ARG A 173 7.94 -9.13 4.62
CA ARG A 173 9.07 -8.62 5.42
C ARG A 173 9.16 -7.10 5.41
N LEU A 174 8.68 -6.44 4.36
CA LEU A 174 8.65 -4.99 4.25
C LEU A 174 7.41 -4.44 4.96
N LEU A 175 7.61 -3.52 5.92
CA LEU A 175 6.55 -2.96 6.76
C LEU A 175 5.37 -2.41 5.95
N LYS A 176 5.63 -1.67 4.86
CA LYS A 176 4.61 -1.08 3.98
C LYS A 176 3.64 -2.15 3.45
N TYR A 177 4.16 -3.27 2.95
CA TYR A 177 3.37 -4.38 2.39
C TYR A 177 2.64 -5.14 3.48
N ARG A 178 3.34 -5.49 4.57
CA ARG A 178 2.75 -6.21 5.70
C ARG A 178 1.59 -5.44 6.32
N ARG A 179 1.73 -4.13 6.52
CA ARG A 179 0.66 -3.27 7.03
C ARG A 179 -0.56 -3.30 6.12
N ARG A 180 -0.37 -3.16 4.80
CA ARG A 180 -1.48 -3.20 3.83
C ARG A 180 -2.18 -4.57 3.84
N LEU A 181 -1.41 -5.65 3.89
CA LEU A 181 -1.94 -7.01 4.01
C LEU A 181 -2.80 -7.16 5.27
N LEU A 182 -2.31 -6.71 6.43
CA LEU A 182 -3.05 -6.77 7.68
C LEU A 182 -4.32 -5.90 7.66
N GLN A 183 -4.27 -4.71 7.04
CA GLN A 183 -5.46 -3.88 6.83
C GLN A 183 -6.54 -4.61 6.03
N ILE A 184 -6.17 -5.26 4.92
CA ILE A 184 -7.09 -6.05 4.10
C ILE A 184 -7.68 -7.19 4.93
N ALA A 185 -6.84 -7.95 5.61
CA ALA A 185 -7.28 -9.10 6.40
C ALA A 185 -8.28 -8.71 7.49
N TYR A 186 -8.00 -7.64 8.25
CA TYR A 186 -8.90 -7.17 9.31
C TYR A 186 -10.20 -6.56 8.77
N GLN A 187 -10.14 -5.87 7.63
CA GLN A 187 -11.34 -5.40 6.94
C GLN A 187 -12.18 -6.57 6.45
N SER A 188 -11.55 -7.58 5.84
CA SER A 188 -12.24 -8.78 5.37
C SER A 188 -12.88 -9.56 6.51
N ALA A 189 -12.19 -9.71 7.65
CA ALA A 189 -12.76 -10.33 8.85
C ALA A 189 -14.01 -9.58 9.34
N ALA A 190 -14.01 -8.24 9.32
CA ALA A 190 -15.16 -7.42 9.67
C ALA A 190 -16.32 -7.59 8.66
N ILE A 191 -16.01 -7.67 7.36
CA ILE A 191 -17.02 -7.91 6.30
C ILE A 191 -17.65 -9.29 6.49
N PHE A 192 -16.86 -10.36 6.66
CA PHE A 192 -17.36 -11.70 6.92
C PHE A 192 -18.24 -11.74 8.17
N ALA A 193 -17.78 -11.13 9.27
CA ALA A 193 -18.55 -11.08 10.51
C ALA A 193 -19.91 -10.38 10.33
N ALA A 194 -19.97 -9.28 9.57
CA ALA A 194 -21.20 -8.56 9.27
C ALA A 194 -22.19 -9.36 8.42
N HIS A 195 -21.70 -10.33 7.64
CA HIS A 195 -22.53 -11.21 6.79
C HIS A 195 -22.85 -12.57 7.45
N GLY A 196 -22.39 -12.80 8.68
CA GLY A 196 -22.68 -14.05 9.40
C GLY A 196 -21.68 -15.19 9.12
N GLU A 197 -20.61 -14.93 8.38
CA GLU A 197 -19.59 -15.91 8.01
C GLU A 197 -18.51 -15.99 9.11
N ARG A 198 -18.87 -16.69 10.22
CA ARG A 198 -18.03 -16.81 11.42
C ARG A 198 -16.70 -17.50 11.13
N SER A 199 -16.74 -18.63 10.43
CA SER A 199 -15.56 -19.46 10.15
C SER A 199 -14.51 -18.69 9.38
N GLU A 200 -14.94 -17.96 8.35
CA GLU A 200 -14.10 -17.14 7.48
C GLU A 200 -13.49 -15.96 8.23
N ALA A 201 -14.30 -15.29 9.07
CA ALA A 201 -13.83 -14.19 9.91
C ALA A 201 -12.75 -14.64 10.89
N GLU A 202 -12.96 -15.76 11.60
CA GLU A 202 -11.99 -16.32 12.56
C GLU A 202 -10.73 -16.83 11.85
N ASN A 203 -10.87 -17.53 10.72
CA ASN A 203 -9.76 -18.06 9.94
C ASN A 203 -8.82 -16.94 9.45
N ILE A 204 -9.38 -15.85 8.93
CA ILE A 204 -8.57 -14.70 8.50
C ILE A 204 -7.79 -14.09 9.65
N LEU A 205 -8.39 -13.95 10.83
CA LEU A 205 -7.69 -13.45 12.02
C LEU A 205 -6.56 -14.40 12.44
N GLU A 206 -6.78 -15.71 12.34
CA GLU A 206 -5.77 -16.73 12.66
C GLU A 206 -4.57 -16.68 11.71
N ILE A 207 -4.82 -16.61 10.39
CA ILE A 207 -3.77 -16.50 9.37
C ILE A 207 -2.88 -15.28 9.59
N THR A 208 -3.42 -14.19 10.14
CA THR A 208 -2.63 -12.96 10.38
C THR A 208 -1.59 -13.10 11.49
N LYS A 209 -1.66 -14.09 12.36
CA LYS A 209 -0.73 -14.26 13.50
C LYS A 209 0.73 -14.29 13.05
N LYS A 210 1.04 -15.06 12.01
CA LYS A 210 2.40 -15.18 11.49
C LYS A 210 2.99 -13.86 11.01
N TYR A 211 2.16 -12.95 10.47
CA TYR A 211 2.62 -11.64 10.00
C TYR A 211 2.87 -10.65 11.12
N ARG A 212 2.16 -10.79 12.23
CA ARG A 212 2.34 -9.98 13.44
C ARG A 212 3.70 -10.24 14.09
N GLU A 213 4.14 -11.50 14.10
CA GLU A 213 5.44 -11.91 14.65
C GLU A 213 6.64 -11.37 13.86
N MET A 214 6.44 -10.91 12.61
CA MET A 214 7.50 -10.35 11.77
C MET A 214 7.95 -8.94 12.18
N GLY A 215 7.30 -8.28 13.13
CA GLY A 215 7.69 -6.97 13.64
C GLY A 215 6.54 -6.19 14.26
N VAL A 216 6.88 -5.23 15.10
CA VAL A 216 5.92 -4.40 15.84
C VAL A 216 5.27 -3.36 14.92
N ASP A 217 3.94 -3.33 14.89
CA ASP A 217 3.15 -2.32 14.21
C ASP A 217 1.90 -2.01 15.05
N LEU A 218 1.97 -0.95 15.87
CA LEU A 218 0.89 -0.55 16.77
C LEU A 218 -0.42 -0.28 16.02
N TYR A 219 -0.33 0.35 14.85
CA TYR A 219 -1.52 0.65 14.05
C TYR A 219 -2.23 -0.64 13.59
N ALA A 220 -1.48 -1.63 13.11
CA ALA A 220 -2.05 -2.92 12.74
C ALA A 220 -2.65 -3.67 13.95
N GLU A 221 -2.04 -3.58 15.14
CA GLU A 221 -2.60 -4.18 16.36
C GLU A 221 -3.91 -3.50 16.80
N VAL A 222 -4.02 -2.19 16.67
CA VAL A 222 -5.28 -1.48 16.94
C VAL A 222 -6.39 -1.93 15.96
N LEU A 223 -6.07 -2.07 14.68
CA LEU A 223 -7.02 -2.56 13.68
C LEU A 223 -7.42 -4.03 13.93
N ARG A 224 -6.50 -4.87 14.37
CA ARG A 224 -6.81 -6.23 14.79
C ARG A 224 -7.79 -6.23 15.97
N HIS A 225 -7.55 -5.37 16.95
CA HIS A 225 -8.41 -5.25 18.13
C HIS A 225 -9.82 -4.83 17.72
N LEU A 226 -9.94 -3.90 16.78
CA LEU A 226 -11.19 -3.46 16.19
C LEU A 226 -11.93 -4.61 15.48
N ALA A 227 -11.22 -5.34 14.58
CA ALA A 227 -11.79 -6.48 13.86
C ALA A 227 -12.23 -7.60 14.83
N THR A 228 -11.42 -7.91 15.83
CA THR A 228 -11.76 -8.89 16.87
C THR A 228 -13.02 -8.46 17.65
N GLY A 229 -13.13 -7.18 17.99
CA GLY A 229 -14.33 -6.62 18.63
C GLY A 229 -15.58 -6.79 17.77
N ILE A 230 -15.48 -6.60 16.44
CA ILE A 230 -16.59 -6.81 15.50
C ILE A 230 -17.00 -8.30 15.46
N VAL A 231 -16.04 -9.22 15.43
CA VAL A 231 -16.32 -10.67 15.45
C VAL A 231 -17.04 -11.06 16.74
N ILE A 232 -16.52 -10.63 17.90
CA ILE A 232 -17.15 -10.90 19.21
C ILE A 232 -18.56 -10.31 19.26
N PHE A 233 -18.74 -9.08 18.80
CA PHE A 233 -20.05 -8.42 18.77
C PHE A 233 -21.09 -9.20 17.95
N ASN A 234 -20.70 -9.77 16.80
CA ASN A 234 -21.62 -10.47 15.92
C ASN A 234 -21.90 -11.91 16.35
N PHE A 235 -20.94 -12.59 17.01
CA PHE A 235 -21.05 -14.04 17.23
C PHE A 235 -21.01 -14.49 18.69
N GLU A 236 -20.63 -13.61 19.63
CA GLU A 236 -20.46 -14.00 21.03
C GLU A 236 -21.24 -13.06 21.97
N ASP A 237 -20.62 -12.00 22.43
CA ASP A 237 -21.14 -11.05 23.41
C ASP A 237 -21.10 -9.62 22.87
N LYS A 238 -22.28 -9.01 22.71
CA LYS A 238 -22.42 -7.66 22.16
C LYS A 238 -21.78 -6.58 23.03
N ASP A 239 -21.84 -6.71 24.34
CA ASP A 239 -21.30 -5.70 25.25
C ASP A 239 -19.78 -5.78 25.30
N LEU A 240 -19.21 -6.98 25.38
CA LEU A 240 -17.77 -7.21 25.28
C LEU A 240 -17.22 -6.77 23.90
N GLY A 241 -17.96 -7.06 22.84
CA GLY A 241 -17.60 -6.61 21.48
C GLY A 241 -17.54 -5.09 21.38
N ARG A 242 -18.56 -4.39 21.92
CA ARG A 242 -18.59 -2.91 21.97
C ARG A 242 -17.45 -2.32 22.80
N GLU A 243 -17.14 -2.93 23.95
CA GLU A 243 -16.02 -2.48 24.79
C GLU A 243 -14.69 -2.53 24.00
N LYS A 244 -14.41 -3.64 23.31
CA LYS A 244 -13.23 -3.80 22.46
C LYS A 244 -13.19 -2.80 21.30
N ILE A 245 -14.32 -2.60 20.63
CA ILE A 245 -14.45 -1.62 19.55
C ILE A 245 -14.15 -0.21 20.07
N ASN A 246 -14.74 0.18 21.20
CA ASN A 246 -14.55 1.51 21.79
C ASN A 246 -13.11 1.71 22.24
N CYS A 247 -12.46 0.69 22.81
CA CYS A 247 -11.04 0.72 23.15
C CYS A 247 -10.17 0.98 21.91
N ALA A 248 -10.42 0.27 20.80
CA ALA A 248 -9.69 0.46 19.56
C ALA A 248 -9.93 1.86 18.96
N LEU A 249 -11.16 2.34 18.95
CA LEU A 249 -11.49 3.70 18.48
C LEU A 249 -10.84 4.79 19.35
N GLY A 250 -10.80 4.60 20.66
CA GLY A 250 -10.08 5.49 21.58
C GLY A 250 -8.58 5.55 21.28
N ALA A 251 -7.95 4.40 21.04
CA ALA A 251 -6.54 4.35 20.65
C ALA A 251 -6.29 5.04 19.29
N LEU A 252 -7.19 4.85 18.31
CA LEU A 252 -7.08 5.55 17.02
C LEU A 252 -7.18 7.08 17.17
N GLU A 253 -8.03 7.56 18.08
CA GLU A 253 -8.16 8.99 18.41
C GLU A 253 -6.90 9.54 19.10
N GLU A 254 -6.45 8.85 20.15
CA GLU A 254 -5.34 9.28 20.99
C GLU A 254 -4.00 9.32 20.24
N PHE A 255 -3.73 8.29 19.42
CA PHE A 255 -2.45 8.13 18.72
C PHE A 255 -2.48 8.57 17.25
N GLY A 256 -3.65 8.60 16.62
CA GLY A 256 -3.83 8.95 15.21
C GLY A 256 -4.66 10.20 14.93
N GLY A 257 -5.28 10.75 15.98
CA GLY A 257 -6.14 11.92 15.91
C GLY A 257 -7.58 11.64 15.50
N LEU A 258 -8.44 12.63 15.71
CA LEU A 258 -9.88 12.54 15.54
C LEU A 258 -10.29 12.05 14.14
N ARG A 259 -9.60 12.50 13.09
CA ARG A 259 -9.90 12.10 11.70
C ARG A 259 -9.78 10.59 11.48
N LEU A 260 -8.77 9.96 12.07
CA LEU A 260 -8.56 8.53 11.94
C LEU A 260 -9.66 7.75 12.67
N LYS A 261 -10.03 8.16 13.87
CA LYS A 261 -11.19 7.61 14.59
C LYS A 261 -12.47 7.70 13.76
N GLU A 262 -12.81 8.91 13.28
CA GLU A 262 -14.01 9.16 12.48
C GLU A 262 -14.05 8.31 11.20
N PHE A 263 -12.91 8.12 10.54
CA PHE A 263 -12.81 7.24 9.36
C PHE A 263 -13.24 5.81 9.71
N TYR A 264 -12.69 5.21 10.75
CA TYR A 264 -13.05 3.85 11.16
C TYR A 264 -14.45 3.77 11.77
N GLN A 265 -14.90 4.78 12.48
CA GLN A 265 -16.25 4.83 13.05
C GLN A 265 -17.32 4.79 11.95
N ARG A 266 -17.17 5.55 10.86
CA ARG A 266 -18.08 5.49 9.71
C ARG A 266 -18.11 4.11 9.05
N ARG A 267 -16.97 3.44 8.96
CA ARG A 267 -16.89 2.08 8.40
C ARG A 267 -17.58 1.07 9.29
N LEU A 268 -17.50 1.22 10.61
CA LEU A 268 -18.16 0.37 11.58
C LEU A 268 -19.69 0.38 11.44
N GLU A 269 -20.29 1.50 11.07
CA GLU A 269 -21.73 1.59 10.85
C GLU A 269 -22.23 0.59 9.82
N LYS A 270 -21.38 0.20 8.85
CA LYS A 270 -21.69 -0.84 7.86
C LYS A 270 -21.66 -2.25 8.45
N PHE A 271 -20.86 -2.49 9.49
CA PHE A 271 -20.59 -3.81 10.05
C PHE A 271 -21.46 -4.15 11.27
N LEU A 272 -22.05 -3.16 11.93
CA LEU A 272 -22.83 -3.32 13.16
C LEU A 272 -24.35 -3.15 12.96
N LYS A 273 -24.80 -3.02 11.71
CA LYS A 273 -26.23 -2.88 11.37
C LYS A 273 -26.92 -4.24 11.40
N LYS A 274 -27.09 -4.82 12.57
CA LYS A 274 -28.06 -5.91 12.78
C LYS A 274 -28.71 -5.80 14.16
#